data_fa6a5ea87123d9e16da0ed32f68e2652
#
_entry.id   fa6a5ea87123d9e16da0ed32f68e2652
#
_cell.length_a   1.000
_cell.length_b   1.000
_cell.length_c   1.000
_cell.angle_alpha   90.00
_cell.angle_beta   90.00
_cell.angle_gamma   90.00
#
_symmetry.space_group_name_H-M   'P 1'
#
loop_
_entity.id
_entity.type
_entity.pdbx_description
1 polymer ?
#
loop_
_entity_poly.entity_id
_entity_poly.type
_entity_poly.pdbx_seq_one_letter_code
_entity_poly.pdbx_strand_id
1 'polypeptide(L)'
;MKRKKIRGSRLLLRVVCSAFVTIGLVLLFFSFYAVFKVYDLKMSLVVSDKSGFNTDTDMINFGKAMPGNSNSRVIVLSHDYTHPLLIHFEGSGNISAFVSIPDDFYLEPGLSKEVTLSAVVPKAAQKGSYEGDLKVYFRRI
;
A
#
# COMPACT_ATOMS: atom_id res chain seq x y z
N MET A 1 40.34 -13.52 -49.11
CA MET A 1 38.93 -13.30 -48.72
C MET A 1 38.64 -13.71 -47.25
N LYS A 2 39.44 -13.36 -46.21
CA LYS A 2 39.20 -13.79 -44.79
C LYS A 2 38.98 -12.64 -43.80
N ARG A 3 39.02 -11.35 -44.22
CA ARG A 3 38.92 -10.21 -43.26
C ARG A 3 37.49 -9.74 -42.91
N LYS A 4 36.45 -10.16 -43.66
CA LYS A 4 35.07 -9.72 -43.42
C LYS A 4 34.37 -10.40 -42.22
N LYS A 5 34.77 -11.63 -41.87
CA LYS A 5 34.14 -12.43 -40.80
C LYS A 5 34.45 -11.94 -39.37
N ILE A 6 35.63 -11.31 -39.15
CA ILE A 6 36.09 -10.84 -37.85
C ILE A 6 35.38 -9.53 -37.44
N ARG A 7 34.93 -8.73 -38.38
CA ARG A 7 34.24 -7.46 -38.12
C ARG A 7 32.81 -7.68 -37.61
N GLY A 8 32.11 -8.72 -38.08
CA GLY A 8 30.78 -9.10 -37.66
C GLY A 8 30.73 -9.66 -36.22
N SER A 9 31.73 -10.48 -35.83
CA SER A 9 31.79 -11.06 -34.49
C SER A 9 32.02 -10.00 -33.38
N ARG A 10 32.84 -8.98 -33.68
CA ARG A 10 33.07 -7.86 -32.73
C ARG A 10 31.84 -6.95 -32.58
N LEU A 11 31.07 -6.76 -33.66
CA LEU A 11 29.84 -5.99 -33.62
C LEU A 11 28.76 -6.74 -32.83
N LEU A 12 28.63 -8.04 -33.05
CA LEU A 12 27.70 -8.92 -32.34
C LEU A 12 28.03 -8.97 -30.82
N LEU A 13 29.31 -9.08 -30.47
CA LEU A 13 29.79 -9.04 -29.11
C LEU A 13 29.43 -7.71 -28.41
N ARG A 14 29.60 -6.57 -29.11
CA ARG A 14 29.23 -5.24 -28.55
C ARG A 14 27.73 -5.13 -28.30
N VAL A 15 26.89 -5.62 -29.24
CA VAL A 15 25.43 -5.61 -29.06
C VAL A 15 25.00 -6.47 -27.89
N VAL A 16 25.56 -7.66 -27.76
CA VAL A 16 25.27 -8.56 -26.64
C VAL A 16 25.70 -7.94 -25.31
N CYS A 17 26.91 -7.37 -25.23
CA CYS A 17 27.37 -6.69 -24.01
C CYS A 17 26.47 -5.49 -23.65
N SER A 18 26.05 -4.67 -24.62
CA SER A 18 25.16 -3.54 -24.34
C SER A 18 23.77 -4.00 -23.86
N ALA A 19 23.23 -5.09 -24.42
CA ALA A 19 21.98 -5.67 -23.95
C ALA A 19 22.06 -6.17 -22.50
N PHE A 20 23.15 -6.84 -22.11
CA PHE A 20 23.38 -7.26 -20.72
C PHE A 20 23.50 -6.08 -19.76
N VAL A 21 24.19 -5.01 -20.16
CA VAL A 21 24.33 -3.79 -19.34
C VAL A 21 22.97 -3.12 -19.15
N THR A 22 22.15 -3.00 -20.20
CA THR A 22 20.80 -2.43 -20.09
C THR A 22 19.88 -3.27 -19.20
N ILE A 23 19.90 -4.59 -19.35
CA ILE A 23 19.12 -5.50 -18.47
C ILE A 23 19.57 -5.37 -17.02
N GLY A 24 20.88 -5.34 -16.77
CA GLY A 24 21.44 -5.16 -15.43
C GLY A 24 21.02 -3.83 -14.80
N LEU A 25 21.02 -2.72 -15.54
CA LEU A 25 20.55 -1.41 -15.09
C LEU A 25 19.06 -1.41 -14.76
N VAL A 26 18.23 -2.06 -15.59
CA VAL A 26 16.80 -2.18 -15.35
C VAL A 26 16.52 -2.99 -14.09
N LEU A 27 17.21 -4.12 -13.91
CA LEU A 27 17.08 -4.95 -12.69
C LEU A 27 17.53 -4.21 -11.43
N LEU A 28 18.62 -3.43 -11.50
CA LEU A 28 19.07 -2.57 -10.42
C LEU A 28 18.01 -1.51 -10.09
N PHE A 29 17.45 -0.85 -11.10
CA PHE A 29 16.40 0.14 -10.91
C PHE A 29 15.17 -0.47 -10.21
N PHE A 30 14.69 -1.63 -10.66
CA PHE A 30 13.61 -2.35 -10.00
C PHE A 30 13.95 -2.77 -8.57
N SER A 31 15.20 -3.16 -8.29
CA SER A 31 15.66 -3.52 -6.94
C SER A 31 15.64 -2.33 -5.97
N PHE A 32 15.92 -1.12 -6.45
CA PHE A 32 15.93 0.09 -5.62
C PHE A 32 14.53 0.68 -5.38
N TYR A 33 13.61 0.53 -6.33
CA TYR A 33 12.26 1.12 -6.26
C TYR A 33 11.17 0.11 -5.88
N ALA A 34 11.52 -1.13 -5.59
CA ALA A 34 10.55 -2.16 -5.25
C ALA A 34 9.82 -1.85 -3.94
N VAL A 35 8.52 -1.97 -3.98
CA VAL A 35 7.66 -2.04 -2.79
C VAL A 35 8.03 -3.31 -2.03
N PHE A 36 8.51 -3.18 -0.79
CA PHE A 36 8.96 -4.33 0.00
C PHE A 36 7.83 -5.25 0.41
N LYS A 37 6.71 -4.66 0.82
CA LYS A 37 5.57 -5.41 1.33
C LYS A 37 4.29 -4.59 1.17
N VAL A 38 3.21 -5.27 0.84
CA VAL A 38 1.86 -4.70 0.79
C VAL A 38 0.99 -5.53 1.72
N TYR A 39 0.29 -4.87 2.63
CA TYR A 39 -0.76 -5.48 3.43
C TYR A 39 -2.11 -5.02 2.90
N ASP A 40 -2.96 -5.99 2.56
CA ASP A 40 -4.35 -5.75 2.20
C ASP A 40 -5.23 -6.01 3.42
N LEU A 41 -5.85 -4.95 3.93
CA LEU A 41 -6.75 -5.00 5.08
C LEU A 41 -8.16 -4.69 4.59
N LYS A 42 -9.08 -5.60 4.79
CA LYS A 42 -10.50 -5.36 4.47
C LYS A 42 -11.10 -4.36 5.44
N MET A 43 -11.90 -3.46 4.94
CA MET A 43 -12.64 -2.48 5.72
C MET A 43 -14.14 -2.70 5.58
N SER A 44 -14.88 -2.53 6.67
CA SER A 44 -16.34 -2.58 6.67
C SER A 44 -16.96 -1.52 7.58
N LEU A 45 -18.08 -0.97 7.16
CA LEU A 45 -18.89 0.01 7.88
C LEU A 45 -20.36 -0.24 7.57
N VAL A 46 -21.21 -0.24 8.58
CA VAL A 46 -22.67 -0.30 8.41
C VAL A 46 -23.29 1.03 8.85
N VAL A 47 -23.93 1.72 7.94
CA VAL A 47 -24.71 2.94 8.25
C VAL A 47 -26.13 2.54 8.62
N SER A 48 -26.54 2.82 9.85
CA SER A 48 -27.87 2.46 10.38
C SER A 48 -28.36 3.47 11.43
N ASP A 49 -29.61 3.33 11.88
CA ASP A 49 -30.20 4.19 12.93
C ASP A 49 -29.67 3.87 14.34
N LYS A 50 -28.85 2.84 14.50
CA LYS A 50 -28.28 2.42 15.80
C LYS A 50 -26.78 2.26 15.67
N SER A 51 -26.05 2.75 16.65
CA SER A 51 -24.60 2.46 16.79
C SER A 51 -24.37 1.06 17.33
N GLY A 52 -23.28 0.42 16.93
CA GLY A 52 -22.89 -0.89 17.45
C GLY A 52 -21.43 -1.18 17.14
N PHE A 53 -20.79 -1.93 18.03
CA PHE A 53 -19.41 -2.40 17.85
C PHE A 53 -19.43 -3.82 17.28
N ASN A 54 -18.45 -4.10 16.44
CA ASN A 54 -18.14 -5.46 16.01
C ASN A 54 -16.65 -5.74 16.30
N THR A 55 -16.34 -6.94 16.77
CA THR A 55 -15.04 -7.32 17.31
C THR A 55 -14.25 -8.29 16.42
N ASP A 56 -14.51 -8.31 15.11
CA ASP A 56 -13.73 -9.14 14.20
C ASP A 56 -12.28 -8.64 14.12
N THR A 57 -11.34 -9.54 14.37
CA THR A 57 -9.90 -9.25 14.46
C THR A 57 -9.17 -9.24 13.11
N ASP A 58 -9.78 -9.81 12.07
CA ASP A 58 -9.12 -10.02 10.78
C ASP A 58 -9.40 -8.91 9.75
N MET A 59 -10.17 -7.89 10.13
CA MET A 59 -10.52 -6.76 9.28
C MET A 59 -10.69 -5.46 10.08
N ILE A 60 -10.55 -4.32 9.40
CA ILE A 60 -10.83 -3.01 9.98
C ILE A 60 -12.34 -2.79 9.97
N ASN A 61 -13.00 -3.24 11.02
CA ASN A 61 -14.44 -3.12 11.14
C ASN A 61 -14.81 -1.88 11.96
N PHE A 62 -15.37 -0.86 11.30
CA PHE A 62 -15.83 0.37 11.97
C PHE A 62 -17.14 0.16 12.74
N GLY A 63 -17.82 -0.99 12.57
CA GLY A 63 -19.08 -1.28 13.22
C GLY A 63 -20.25 -0.54 12.58
N LYS A 64 -21.27 -0.25 13.39
CA LYS A 64 -22.46 0.48 12.96
C LYS A 64 -22.35 1.95 13.37
N ALA A 65 -22.53 2.85 12.42
CA ALA A 65 -22.55 4.29 12.66
C ALA A 65 -23.87 4.91 12.17
N MET A 66 -24.34 5.93 12.88
CA MET A 66 -25.46 6.75 12.43
C MET A 66 -24.99 7.86 11.49
N PRO A 67 -25.82 8.33 10.55
CA PRO A 67 -25.52 9.52 9.77
C PRO A 67 -25.18 10.72 10.66
N GLY A 68 -24.08 11.38 10.37
CA GLY A 68 -23.53 12.50 11.15
C GLY A 68 -22.54 12.10 12.23
N ASN A 69 -22.32 10.82 12.49
CA ASN A 69 -21.38 10.32 13.48
C ASN A 69 -20.09 9.82 12.84
N SER A 70 -19.08 9.59 13.69
CA SER A 70 -17.82 9.00 13.27
C SER A 70 -17.43 7.84 14.20
N ASN A 71 -16.80 6.83 13.62
CA ASN A 71 -16.20 5.72 14.35
C ASN A 71 -14.72 5.63 13.99
N SER A 72 -13.87 5.30 14.97
CA SER A 72 -12.43 5.19 14.75
C SER A 72 -11.91 3.81 15.10
N ARG A 73 -10.81 3.42 14.43
CA ARG A 73 -10.05 2.21 14.71
C ARG A 73 -8.56 2.55 14.73
N VAL A 74 -7.85 1.90 15.63
CA VAL A 74 -6.39 2.02 15.73
C VAL A 74 -5.78 0.74 15.17
N ILE A 75 -4.83 0.91 14.27
CA ILE A 75 -3.95 -0.17 13.80
C ILE A 75 -2.53 0.12 14.28
N VAL A 76 -1.78 -0.93 14.60
CA VAL A 76 -0.37 -0.83 15.00
C VAL A 76 0.49 -1.35 13.86
N LEU A 77 1.39 -0.50 13.39
CA LEU A 77 2.34 -0.85 12.33
C LEU A 77 3.73 -0.98 12.92
N SER A 78 4.42 -2.07 12.58
CA SER A 78 5.82 -2.32 12.94
C SER A 78 6.52 -3.06 11.83
N HIS A 79 7.86 -2.98 11.79
CA HIS A 79 8.68 -3.78 10.90
C HIS A 79 10.04 -4.08 11.52
N ASP A 80 10.67 -5.20 11.06
CA ASP A 80 11.96 -5.69 11.54
C ASP A 80 13.10 -5.48 10.52
N TYR A 81 12.88 -4.63 9.50
CA TYR A 81 13.92 -4.29 8.52
C TYR A 81 14.98 -3.39 9.16
N THR A 82 16.19 -3.39 8.60
CA THR A 82 17.34 -2.66 9.14
C THR A 82 17.37 -1.17 8.77
N HIS A 83 16.44 -0.70 7.96
CA HIS A 83 16.38 0.70 7.49
C HIS A 83 14.97 1.26 7.66
N PRO A 84 14.84 2.59 7.76
CA PRO A 84 13.52 3.22 7.81
C PRO A 84 12.74 2.96 6.51
N LEU A 85 11.43 2.82 6.66
CA LEU A 85 10.51 2.60 5.55
C LEU A 85 9.51 3.74 5.47
N LEU A 86 9.16 4.14 4.25
CA LEU A 86 8.03 5.02 3.99
C LEU A 86 6.75 4.18 3.99
N ILE A 87 5.82 4.54 4.85
CA ILE A 87 4.49 3.92 4.93
C ILE A 87 3.53 4.80 4.13
N HIS A 88 2.90 4.20 3.14
CA HIS A 88 1.90 4.83 2.28
C HIS A 88 0.59 4.04 2.34
N PHE A 89 -0.53 4.75 2.37
CA PHE A 89 -1.85 4.17 2.47
C PHE A 89 -2.67 4.45 1.23
N GLU A 90 -3.42 3.46 0.78
CA GLU A 90 -4.35 3.58 -0.34
C GLU A 90 -5.67 2.89 0.01
N GLY A 91 -6.76 3.64 0.02
CA GLY A 91 -8.10 3.10 0.26
C GLY A 91 -8.86 2.90 -1.04
N SER A 92 -9.63 1.82 -1.11
CA SER A 92 -10.49 1.50 -2.25
C SER A 92 -11.86 1.00 -1.79
N GLY A 93 -12.79 0.87 -2.74
CA GLY A 93 -14.15 0.46 -2.47
C GLY A 93 -15.08 1.61 -2.09
N ASN A 94 -16.37 1.30 -1.85
CA ASN A 94 -17.39 2.29 -1.57
C ASN A 94 -17.28 2.92 -0.16
N ILE A 95 -16.54 2.30 0.74
CA ILE A 95 -16.24 2.82 2.08
C ILE A 95 -15.22 3.95 2.04
N SER A 96 -14.37 4.01 1.01
CA SER A 96 -13.25 4.98 0.93
C SER A 96 -13.73 6.44 0.98
N ALA A 97 -14.96 6.72 0.55
CA ALA A 97 -15.56 8.04 0.65
C ALA A 97 -15.84 8.49 2.10
N PHE A 98 -15.86 7.58 3.04
CA PHE A 98 -16.13 7.84 4.46
C PHE A 98 -14.87 7.76 5.32
N VAL A 99 -13.83 7.05 4.88
CA VAL A 99 -12.63 6.80 5.67
C VAL A 99 -11.59 7.88 5.42
N SER A 100 -11.16 8.53 6.51
CA SER A 100 -10.01 9.42 6.48
C SER A 100 -8.75 8.58 6.49
N ILE A 101 -7.98 8.65 5.40
CA ILE A 101 -6.70 7.97 5.24
C ILE A 101 -5.63 8.88 5.81
N PRO A 102 -4.72 8.37 6.67
CA PRO A 102 -3.62 9.17 7.22
C PRO A 102 -2.58 9.50 6.15
N ASP A 103 -1.84 10.58 6.41
CA ASP A 103 -0.70 10.97 5.58
C ASP A 103 0.44 9.95 5.66
N ASP A 104 1.28 9.95 4.64
CA ASP A 104 2.48 9.12 4.59
C ASP A 104 3.45 9.51 5.71
N PHE A 105 4.12 8.52 6.27
CA PHE A 105 5.13 8.76 7.30
C PHE A 105 6.26 7.74 7.24
N TYR A 106 7.38 8.10 7.87
CA TYR A 106 8.51 7.20 8.05
C TYR A 106 8.37 6.39 9.32
N LEU A 107 8.67 5.10 9.22
CA LEU A 107 8.72 4.19 10.37
C LEU A 107 10.14 3.65 10.53
N GLU A 108 10.74 3.91 11.69
CA GLU A 108 12.08 3.49 12.02
C GLU A 108 12.14 2.00 12.37
N PRO A 109 13.28 1.33 12.16
CA PRO A 109 13.49 -0.07 12.52
C PRO A 109 13.18 -0.36 13.98
N GLY A 110 12.43 -1.42 14.23
CA GLY A 110 12.10 -1.90 15.58
C GLY A 110 11.13 -1.01 16.36
N LEU A 111 10.66 0.09 15.76
CA LEU A 111 9.60 0.90 16.36
C LEU A 111 8.23 0.43 15.88
N SER A 112 7.23 0.64 16.74
CA SER A 112 5.82 0.50 16.38
C SER A 112 5.14 1.86 16.44
N LYS A 113 4.21 2.10 15.51
CA LYS A 113 3.41 3.32 15.44
C LYS A 113 1.94 2.98 15.40
N GLU A 114 1.18 3.60 16.28
CA GLU A 114 -0.27 3.56 16.26
C GLU A 114 -0.80 4.54 15.23
N VAL A 115 -1.69 4.05 14.39
CA VAL A 115 -2.35 4.83 13.33
C VAL A 115 -3.85 4.76 13.52
N THR A 116 -4.48 5.90 13.73
CA THR A 116 -5.92 6.00 13.87
C THR A 116 -6.58 6.21 12.52
N LEU A 117 -7.47 5.29 12.16
CA LEU A 117 -8.34 5.40 11.00
C LEU A 117 -9.72 5.84 11.46
N SER A 118 -10.29 6.85 10.85
CA SER A 118 -11.60 7.38 11.21
C SER A 118 -12.57 7.28 10.04
N ALA A 119 -13.72 6.63 10.26
CA ALA A 119 -14.83 6.64 9.34
C ALA A 119 -15.85 7.71 9.76
N VAL A 120 -16.00 8.74 8.92
CA VAL A 120 -16.91 9.88 9.14
C VAL A 120 -18.12 9.70 8.22
N VAL A 121 -19.29 9.51 8.80
CA VAL A 121 -20.51 9.30 8.04
C VAL A 121 -21.25 10.65 7.86
N PRO A 122 -21.39 11.17 6.63
CA PRO A 122 -22.14 12.39 6.39
C PRO A 122 -23.60 12.26 6.83
N LYS A 123 -24.23 13.37 7.22
CA LYS A 123 -25.65 13.39 7.59
C LYS A 123 -26.59 12.91 6.46
N ALA A 124 -26.18 13.11 5.21
CA ALA A 124 -26.91 12.69 4.01
C ALA A 124 -26.56 11.28 3.54
N ALA A 125 -25.72 10.53 4.27
CA ALA A 125 -25.32 9.18 3.88
C ALA A 125 -26.52 8.24 3.85
N GLN A 126 -26.57 7.42 2.81
CA GLN A 126 -27.61 6.38 2.71
C GLN A 126 -27.32 5.26 3.70
N LYS A 127 -28.37 4.66 4.24
CA LYS A 127 -28.26 3.47 5.08
C LYS A 127 -27.84 2.28 4.22
N GLY A 128 -26.93 1.47 4.72
CA GLY A 128 -26.43 0.31 4.01
C GLY A 128 -25.09 -0.20 4.56
N SER A 129 -24.57 -1.22 3.91
CA SER A 129 -23.24 -1.76 4.17
C SER A 129 -22.25 -1.17 3.16
N TYR A 130 -21.11 -0.72 3.68
CA TYR A 130 -20.01 -0.16 2.92
C TYR A 130 -18.77 -0.99 3.17
N GLU A 131 -18.11 -1.40 2.09
CA GLU A 131 -16.96 -2.28 2.14
C GLU A 131 -15.86 -1.74 1.22
N GLY A 132 -14.62 -2.15 1.51
CA GLY A 132 -13.46 -1.81 0.71
C GLY A 132 -12.19 -2.38 1.28
N ASP A 133 -11.08 -2.02 0.67
CA ASP A 133 -9.76 -2.46 1.07
C ASP A 133 -8.87 -1.27 1.40
N LEU A 134 -8.06 -1.40 2.44
CA LEU A 134 -6.96 -0.52 2.78
C LEU A 134 -5.66 -1.23 2.46
N LYS A 135 -4.92 -0.72 1.50
CA LYS A 135 -3.57 -1.19 1.19
C LYS A 135 -2.55 -0.35 1.92
N VAL A 136 -1.67 -1.01 2.62
CA VAL A 136 -0.54 -0.40 3.33
C VAL A 136 0.75 -0.83 2.64
N TYR A 137 1.41 0.13 2.02
CA TYR A 137 2.66 -0.08 1.29
C TYR A 137 3.85 0.26 2.18
N PHE A 138 4.76 -0.67 2.32
CA PHE A 138 6.06 -0.48 2.93
C PHE A 138 7.08 -0.27 1.82
N ARG A 139 7.54 0.96 1.63
CA ARG A 139 8.48 1.35 0.57
C ARG A 139 9.85 1.66 1.16
N ARG A 140 10.88 1.22 0.48
CA ARG A 140 12.26 1.66 0.80
C ARG A 140 12.44 3.10 0.32
N ILE A 141 13.21 3.87 1.12
CA ILE A 141 13.66 5.21 0.78
C ILE A 141 14.92 5.10 -0.05
#